data_6436c622f162271a57041899efb4325c
#
_entry.id   6436c622f162271a57041899efb4325c
#
_cell.length_a   1.000
_cell.length_b   1.000
_cell.length_c   1.000
_cell.angle_alpha   90.00
_cell.angle_beta   90.00
_cell.angle_gamma   90.00
#
_symmetry.space_group_name_H-M   'P 1'
#
loop_
_entity.id
_entity.type
_entity.pdbx_description
1 polymer ?
#
loop_
_entity_poly.entity_id
_entity_poly.type
_entity_poly.pdbx_seq_one_letter_code
_entity_poly.pdbx_strand_id
1 'polypeptide(L)'
;WMDDEDVMGVQERMLHHIWSEVAANDQTLIDVVNEYRVSQGQDPVTVEIPNVPFPRIPYCDAIEIVKAGGGEIEWGNDIESHHCDIIAAQYPGFHFIPRWPMSMKPFYIHHKEEEKGTSGGQLSRGFDLN
;
A
#
# COMPACT_ATOMS: atom_id res chain seq x y z
N TRP A 1 -2.18 19.58 14.69
CA TRP A 1 -2.93 18.33 14.68
C TRP A 1 -2.51 17.50 13.48
N MET A 2 -2.42 16.17 13.64
CA MET A 2 -1.91 15.26 12.59
C MET A 2 -2.89 15.18 11.41
N ASP A 3 -2.35 15.17 10.20
CA ASP A 3 -3.09 14.93 8.97
C ASP A 3 -2.82 13.51 8.41
N ASP A 4 -3.34 13.22 7.21
CA ASP A 4 -3.16 11.93 6.55
C ASP A 4 -1.68 11.64 6.21
N GLU A 5 -0.91 12.65 5.83
CA GLU A 5 0.53 12.49 5.55
C GLU A 5 1.32 12.18 6.84
N ASP A 6 0.98 12.85 7.95
CA ASP A 6 1.60 12.56 9.24
C ASP A 6 1.33 11.10 9.68
N VAL A 7 0.10 10.60 9.49
CA VAL A 7 -0.26 9.22 9.85
C VAL A 7 0.46 8.22 8.97
N MET A 8 0.54 8.45 7.65
CA MET A 8 1.35 7.62 6.75
C MET A 8 2.82 7.60 7.20
N GLY A 9 3.38 8.75 7.57
CA GLY A 9 4.75 8.84 8.08
C GLY A 9 4.97 8.09 9.40
N VAL A 10 3.97 7.98 10.26
CA VAL A 10 4.04 7.13 11.48
C VAL A 10 4.07 5.66 11.10
N GLN A 11 3.20 5.22 10.18
CA GLN A 11 3.15 3.84 9.72
C GLN A 11 4.47 3.42 9.03
N GLU A 12 5.06 4.28 8.21
CA GLU A 12 6.36 4.03 7.59
C GLU A 12 7.44 3.76 8.63
N ARG A 13 7.58 4.65 9.61
CA ARG A 13 8.59 4.48 10.66
C ARG A 13 8.33 3.22 11.50
N MET A 14 7.08 2.91 11.76
CA MET A 14 6.69 1.71 12.49
C MET A 14 7.09 0.44 11.73
N LEU A 15 6.72 0.33 10.45
CA LEU A 15 7.06 -0.84 9.64
C LEU A 15 8.57 -0.96 9.41
N HIS A 16 9.23 0.14 9.09
CA HIS A 16 10.68 0.15 8.94
C HIS A 16 11.39 -0.34 10.22
N HIS A 17 10.93 0.11 11.40
CA HIS A 17 11.47 -0.33 12.68
C HIS A 17 11.21 -1.82 12.90
N ILE A 18 9.98 -2.31 12.70
CA ILE A 18 9.64 -3.73 12.86
C ILE A 18 10.54 -4.61 11.97
N TRP A 19 10.66 -4.28 10.68
CA TRP A 19 11.49 -5.04 9.75
C TRP A 19 12.98 -5.00 10.12
N SER A 20 13.46 -3.85 10.60
CA SER A 20 14.83 -3.70 11.07
C SER A 20 15.12 -4.58 12.30
N GLU A 21 14.20 -4.59 13.27
CA GLU A 21 14.35 -5.43 14.47
C GLU A 21 14.29 -6.92 14.13
N VAL A 22 13.37 -7.35 13.28
CA VAL A 22 13.27 -8.74 12.84
C VAL A 22 14.56 -9.16 12.11
N ALA A 23 15.04 -8.35 11.16
CA ALA A 23 16.25 -8.65 10.42
C ALA A 23 17.50 -8.74 11.33
N ALA A 24 17.55 -7.92 12.40
CA ALA A 24 18.70 -7.86 13.30
C ALA A 24 18.70 -8.96 14.38
N ASN A 25 17.51 -9.38 14.85
CA ASN A 25 17.40 -10.17 16.09
C ASN A 25 16.79 -11.55 15.90
N ASP A 26 16.10 -11.83 14.79
CA ASP A 26 15.29 -13.04 14.65
C ASP A 26 15.75 -13.98 13.51
N GLN A 27 17.05 -14.07 13.27
CA GLN A 27 17.60 -14.95 12.22
C GLN A 27 17.15 -16.41 12.40
N THR A 28 17.09 -16.90 13.63
CA THR A 28 16.64 -18.28 13.92
C THR A 28 15.17 -18.48 13.47
N LEU A 29 14.33 -17.49 13.64
CA LEU A 29 12.93 -17.56 13.22
C LEU A 29 12.81 -17.54 11.69
N ILE A 30 13.63 -16.73 11.03
CA ILE A 30 13.73 -16.68 9.56
C ILE A 30 14.18 -18.02 9.01
N ASP A 31 15.16 -18.66 9.64
CA ASP A 31 15.68 -19.99 9.27
C ASP A 31 14.59 -21.06 9.39
N VAL A 32 13.81 -21.08 10.49
CA VAL A 32 12.68 -22.00 10.67
C VAL A 32 11.59 -21.79 9.60
N VAL A 33 11.26 -20.53 9.29
CA VAL A 33 10.30 -20.23 8.22
C VAL A 33 10.82 -20.73 6.88
N ASN A 34 12.10 -20.55 6.59
CA ASN A 34 12.70 -20.97 5.34
C ASN A 34 12.79 -22.50 5.24
N GLU A 35 13.11 -23.21 6.31
CA GLU A 35 13.06 -24.68 6.35
C GLU A 35 11.64 -25.18 6.02
N TYR A 36 10.60 -24.58 6.62
CA TYR A 36 9.22 -24.93 6.31
C TYR A 36 8.87 -24.64 4.85
N ARG A 37 9.20 -23.47 4.31
CA ARG A 37 8.94 -23.11 2.91
C ARG A 37 9.59 -24.09 1.93
N VAL A 38 10.86 -24.41 2.16
CA VAL A 38 11.60 -25.39 1.35
C VAL A 38 10.93 -26.79 1.42
N SER A 39 10.44 -27.20 2.59
CA SER A 39 9.72 -28.47 2.73
C SER A 39 8.40 -28.50 1.93
N GLN A 40 7.82 -27.33 1.63
CA GLN A 40 6.63 -27.18 0.79
C GLN A 40 6.97 -26.95 -0.71
N GLY A 41 8.25 -27.03 -1.10
CA GLY A 41 8.70 -26.78 -2.48
C GLY A 41 8.68 -25.30 -2.87
N GLN A 42 8.73 -24.40 -1.89
CA GLN A 42 8.78 -22.96 -2.10
C GLN A 42 10.21 -22.44 -1.91
N ASP A 43 10.56 -21.37 -2.58
CA ASP A 43 11.85 -20.72 -2.40
C ASP A 43 11.97 -20.07 -1.02
N PRO A 44 13.18 -20.06 -0.42
CA PRO A 44 13.43 -19.33 0.81
C PRO A 44 13.25 -17.83 0.61
N VAL A 45 12.89 -17.13 1.69
CA VAL A 45 12.74 -15.67 1.68
C VAL A 45 13.84 -15.02 2.52
N THR A 46 14.21 -13.81 2.13
CA THR A 46 15.04 -12.90 2.91
C THR A 46 14.18 -11.77 3.46
N VAL A 47 14.50 -11.32 4.67
CA VAL A 47 13.84 -10.14 5.24
C VAL A 47 14.54 -8.91 4.68
N GLU A 48 13.87 -8.24 3.76
CA GLU A 48 14.34 -6.97 3.21
C GLU A 48 13.74 -5.81 4.00
N ILE A 49 14.61 -4.95 4.55
CA ILE A 49 14.14 -3.75 5.26
C ILE A 49 13.56 -2.78 4.24
N PRO A 50 12.29 -2.38 4.38
CA PRO A 50 11.66 -1.50 3.40
C PRO A 50 12.30 -0.12 3.41
N ASN A 51 12.56 0.40 2.22
CA ASN A 51 13.06 1.76 2.05
C ASN A 51 11.96 2.78 2.34
N VAL A 52 12.27 3.81 3.10
CA VAL A 52 11.37 4.93 3.37
C VAL A 52 11.84 6.18 2.63
N PRO A 53 10.95 7.08 2.20
CA PRO A 53 9.48 7.01 2.30
C PRO A 53 8.86 6.01 1.32
N PHE A 54 7.72 5.40 1.71
CA PHE A 54 6.96 4.54 0.81
C PHE A 54 6.34 5.36 -0.32
N PRO A 55 6.19 4.82 -1.53
CA PRO A 55 5.47 5.49 -2.60
C PRO A 55 4.04 5.88 -2.19
N ARG A 56 3.60 7.07 -2.57
CA ARG A 56 2.20 7.52 -2.48
C ARG A 56 1.64 7.54 -3.89
N ILE A 57 0.74 6.60 -4.17
CA ILE A 57 0.10 6.44 -5.48
C ILE A 57 -1.35 6.91 -5.34
N PRO A 58 -1.69 8.15 -5.72
CA PRO A 58 -3.07 8.62 -5.64
C PRO A 58 -4.02 7.63 -6.35
N TYR A 59 -5.22 7.47 -5.82
CA TYR A 59 -6.21 6.54 -6.37
C TYR A 59 -6.42 6.72 -7.90
N CYS A 60 -6.42 7.95 -8.42
CA CYS A 60 -6.51 8.20 -9.85
C CYS A 60 -5.35 7.56 -10.64
N ASP A 61 -4.14 7.66 -10.11
CA ASP A 61 -2.95 7.11 -10.76
C ASP A 61 -2.94 5.57 -10.66
N ALA A 62 -3.40 5.03 -9.53
CA ALA A 62 -3.57 3.58 -9.35
C ALA A 62 -4.56 3.00 -10.39
N ILE A 63 -5.69 3.68 -10.63
CA ILE A 63 -6.64 3.29 -11.70
C ILE A 63 -5.96 3.25 -13.08
N GLU A 64 -5.18 4.27 -13.42
CA GLU A 64 -4.48 4.31 -14.72
C GLU A 64 -3.39 3.23 -14.83
N ILE A 65 -2.69 2.93 -13.75
CA ILE A 65 -1.71 1.82 -13.70
C ILE A 65 -2.42 0.49 -13.96
N VAL A 66 -3.55 0.24 -13.30
CA VAL A 66 -4.34 -1.00 -13.48
C VAL A 66 -4.80 -1.14 -14.92
N LYS A 67 -5.36 -0.09 -15.51
CA LYS A 67 -5.78 -0.09 -16.94
C LYS A 67 -4.60 -0.34 -17.88
N ALA A 68 -3.48 0.33 -17.66
CA ALA A 68 -2.29 0.14 -18.48
C ALA A 68 -1.73 -1.29 -18.39
N GLY A 69 -1.89 -1.95 -17.24
CA GLY A 69 -1.55 -3.36 -17.02
C GLY A 69 -2.59 -4.36 -17.53
N GLY A 70 -3.65 -3.89 -18.19
CA GLY A 70 -4.70 -4.74 -18.78
C GLY A 70 -5.83 -5.13 -17.81
N GLY A 71 -5.87 -4.53 -16.61
CA GLY A 71 -6.98 -4.70 -15.66
C GLY A 71 -8.20 -3.87 -16.07
N GLU A 72 -9.39 -4.41 -15.78
CA GLU A 72 -10.66 -3.71 -16.00
C GLU A 72 -11.11 -3.03 -14.72
N ILE A 73 -10.97 -1.71 -14.67
CA ILE A 73 -11.38 -0.89 -13.53
C ILE A 73 -11.85 0.48 -14.00
N GLU A 74 -12.82 1.05 -13.32
CA GLU A 74 -13.27 2.41 -13.58
C GLU A 74 -13.19 3.28 -12.33
N TRP A 75 -13.21 4.58 -12.53
CA TRP A 75 -13.26 5.53 -11.42
C TRP A 75 -14.48 5.28 -10.54
N GLY A 76 -14.22 5.13 -9.25
CA GLY A 76 -15.27 4.81 -8.26
C GLY A 76 -15.42 3.31 -7.99
N ASN A 77 -14.63 2.44 -8.65
CA ASN A 77 -14.55 1.03 -8.31
C ASN A 77 -13.49 0.77 -7.23
N ASP A 78 -13.68 -0.30 -6.48
CA ASP A 78 -12.70 -0.75 -5.50
C ASP A 78 -11.47 -1.37 -6.19
N ILE A 79 -10.30 -1.24 -5.53
CA ILE A 79 -9.06 -1.88 -5.98
C ILE A 79 -9.02 -3.27 -5.34
N GLU A 80 -9.33 -4.29 -6.11
CA GLU A 80 -9.35 -5.68 -5.66
C GLU A 80 -7.94 -6.29 -5.69
N SER A 81 -7.77 -7.46 -5.08
CA SER A 81 -6.46 -8.13 -4.96
C SER A 81 -5.72 -8.30 -6.29
N HIS A 82 -6.42 -8.67 -7.36
CA HIS A 82 -5.80 -8.83 -8.68
C HIS A 82 -5.34 -7.49 -9.30
N HIS A 83 -5.95 -6.37 -8.92
CA HIS A 83 -5.47 -5.03 -9.28
C HIS A 83 -4.21 -4.67 -8.49
N CYS A 84 -4.15 -5.07 -7.21
CA CYS A 84 -2.95 -4.88 -6.38
C CYS A 84 -1.73 -5.59 -6.98
N ASP A 85 -1.89 -6.78 -7.56
CA ASP A 85 -0.80 -7.50 -8.24
C ASP A 85 -0.22 -6.68 -9.41
N ILE A 86 -1.09 -6.00 -10.17
CA ILE A 86 -0.67 -5.13 -11.28
C ILE A 86 0.10 -3.91 -10.75
N ILE A 87 -0.39 -3.30 -9.68
CA ILE A 87 0.27 -2.14 -9.05
C ILE A 87 1.62 -2.57 -8.47
N ALA A 88 1.67 -3.71 -7.77
CA ALA A 88 2.89 -4.24 -7.17
C ALA A 88 3.99 -4.58 -8.20
N ALA A 89 3.60 -4.93 -9.42
CA ALA A 89 4.58 -5.14 -10.50
C ALA A 89 5.37 -3.86 -10.85
N GLN A 90 4.77 -2.68 -10.66
CA GLN A 90 5.42 -1.38 -10.87
C GLN A 90 6.01 -0.80 -9.57
N TYR A 91 5.34 -1.04 -8.45
CA TYR A 91 5.73 -0.54 -7.12
C TYR A 91 5.89 -1.73 -6.15
N PRO A 92 6.99 -2.48 -6.24
CA PRO A 92 7.23 -3.61 -5.37
C PRO A 92 7.43 -3.15 -3.92
N GLY A 93 6.88 -3.89 -2.98
CA GLY A 93 6.92 -3.57 -1.55
C GLY A 93 5.81 -2.62 -1.11
N PHE A 94 5.99 -2.04 0.08
CA PHE A 94 4.97 -1.19 0.69
C PHE A 94 4.74 0.10 -0.10
N HIS A 95 3.48 0.43 -0.31
CA HIS A 95 3.03 1.70 -0.90
C HIS A 95 1.67 2.11 -0.36
N PHE A 96 1.39 3.41 -0.35
CA PHE A 96 0.11 3.96 0.04
C PHE A 96 -0.74 4.30 -1.19
N ILE A 97 -2.04 4.06 -1.08
CA ILE A 97 -3.02 4.55 -2.06
C ILE A 97 -3.93 5.56 -1.34
N PRO A 98 -3.57 6.85 -1.36
CA PRO A 98 -4.39 7.93 -0.81
C PRO A 98 -5.39 8.49 -1.83
N ARG A 99 -6.19 9.47 -1.40
CA ARG A 99 -7.09 10.29 -2.24
C ARG A 99 -8.20 9.49 -2.91
N TRP A 100 -8.79 8.58 -2.16
CA TRP A 100 -9.94 7.84 -2.61
C TRP A 100 -11.15 8.77 -2.84
N PRO A 101 -12.05 8.46 -3.80
CA PRO A 101 -13.31 9.18 -3.93
C PRO A 101 -14.11 9.15 -2.63
N MET A 102 -14.63 10.30 -2.21
CA MET A 102 -15.40 10.39 -0.96
C MET A 102 -16.65 9.50 -0.98
N SER A 103 -17.24 9.27 -2.15
CA SER A 103 -18.40 8.40 -2.34
C SER A 103 -18.15 6.94 -1.98
N MET A 104 -16.89 6.51 -1.93
CA MET A 104 -16.49 5.14 -1.58
C MET A 104 -16.15 4.96 -0.11
N LYS A 105 -16.00 6.06 0.63
CA LYS A 105 -15.57 6.01 2.03
C LYS A 105 -16.74 6.27 2.99
N PRO A 106 -16.71 5.69 4.19
CA PRO A 106 -17.74 5.93 5.20
C PRO A 106 -17.84 7.39 5.61
N PHE A 107 -19.01 7.79 6.08
CA PHE A 107 -19.34 9.18 6.45
C PHE A 107 -18.42 9.82 7.50
N TYR A 108 -17.70 9.01 8.27
CA TYR A 108 -16.76 9.49 9.31
C TYR A 108 -15.36 9.81 8.77
N ILE A 109 -15.07 9.50 7.51
CA ILE A 109 -13.80 9.89 6.89
C ILE A 109 -13.88 11.34 6.43
N HIS A 110 -12.90 12.15 6.83
CA HIS A 110 -12.81 13.53 6.40
C HIS A 110 -12.49 13.64 4.90
N HIS A 111 -13.09 14.61 4.24
CA HIS A 111 -12.75 14.97 2.87
C HIS A 111 -11.57 15.96 2.81
N LYS A 112 -10.90 16.02 1.67
CA LYS A 112 -9.91 17.05 1.36
C LYS A 112 -10.62 18.25 0.76
N GLU A 113 -10.67 19.37 1.47
CA GLU A 113 -11.46 20.54 1.08
C GLU A 113 -10.94 21.20 -0.20
N GLU A 114 -9.65 21.16 -0.45
CA GLU A 114 -8.97 21.86 -1.53
C GLU A 114 -8.71 21.00 -2.78
N GLU A 115 -8.92 19.69 -2.71
CA GLU A 115 -8.63 18.76 -3.80
C GLU A 115 -9.93 18.15 -4.37
N LYS A 116 -10.02 18.13 -5.70
CA LYS A 116 -11.10 17.44 -6.43
C LYS A 116 -10.52 16.32 -7.28
N GLY A 117 -11.20 15.19 -7.34
CA GLY A 117 -10.85 14.09 -8.23
C GLY A 117 -11.00 14.46 -9.71
N THR A 118 -10.47 13.63 -10.58
CA THR A 118 -10.48 13.79 -12.04
C THR A 118 -11.89 13.98 -12.62
N SER A 119 -12.91 13.42 -11.95
CA SER A 119 -14.34 13.61 -12.28
C SER A 119 -15.00 14.78 -11.56
N GLY A 120 -14.24 15.63 -10.86
CA GLY A 120 -14.74 16.78 -10.11
C GLY A 120 -15.37 16.45 -8.75
N GLY A 121 -15.37 15.17 -8.33
CA GLY A 121 -15.87 14.73 -7.02
C GLY A 121 -14.88 15.02 -5.88
N GLN A 122 -15.40 15.07 -4.66
CA GLN A 122 -14.57 15.23 -3.46
C GLN A 122 -13.68 14.00 -3.21
N LEU A 123 -12.45 14.25 -2.77
CA LEU A 123 -11.51 13.23 -2.35
C LEU A 123 -11.49 13.10 -0.83
N SER A 124 -11.21 11.90 -0.34
CA SER A 124 -11.11 11.61 1.08
C SER A 124 -9.66 11.79 1.58
N ARG A 125 -9.53 11.93 2.91
CA ARG A 125 -8.25 11.78 3.62
C ARG A 125 -7.94 10.33 3.98
N GLY A 126 -8.80 9.39 3.58
CA GLY A 126 -8.55 7.97 3.74
C GLY A 126 -7.44 7.50 2.80
N PHE A 127 -6.67 6.54 3.26
CA PHE A 127 -5.65 5.87 2.45
C PHE A 127 -5.57 4.40 2.85
N ASP A 128 -5.09 3.58 1.93
CA ASP A 128 -4.80 2.17 2.16
C ASP A 128 -3.28 1.95 2.04
N LEU A 129 -2.75 1.06 2.86
CA LEU A 129 -1.37 0.59 2.82
C LEU A 129 -1.36 -0.83 2.25
N ASN A 130 -0.63 -1.03 1.16
CA ASN A 130 -0.47 -2.29 0.44
C ASN A 130 0.97 -2.76 0.48
#